data_ec874737db75781a23ea90abac201f2a
#
_entry.id   ec874737db75781a23ea90abac201f2a
#
_cell.length_a   1.000
_cell.length_b   1.000
_cell.length_c   1.000
_cell.angle_alpha   90.00
_cell.angle_beta   90.00
_cell.angle_gamma   90.00
#
_symmetry.space_group_name_H-M   'P 1'
#
loop_
_entity.id
_entity.type
_entity.pdbx_description
1 polymer ?
#
loop_
_entity_poly.entity_id
_entity_poly.type
_entity_poly.pdbx_seq_one_letter_code
_entity_poly.pdbx_strand_id
1 'polypeptide(L)'
;GIRMEINDVTVTLAATDRFRLAVRTFEWDPFAQFSDSAVLIPSKRLSETAKTFAATSTAPVELALGGTDEELGGEGLLGIVGENRRTTTRLLDAQFPPFRTLLPQSHTAIATMDIASLAASIKRVSLMSDRGAQVRLAFANGEVVLTAGGDDSGEAEETLPVRYWGEPMTIAFNPSYVLDGLSVIEDTTVTFGFTNPNPPAII
;
A
#
# COMPACT_ATOMS: atom_id res chain seq x y z
N GLY A 1 11.74 1.10 -6.40
CA GLY A 1 11.94 2.34 -5.64
C GLY A 1 10.66 2.82 -4.98
N ILE A 2 10.81 3.71 -4.01
CA ILE A 2 9.71 4.45 -3.39
C ILE A 2 9.83 5.89 -3.86
N ARG A 3 8.80 6.40 -4.52
CA ARG A 3 8.70 7.81 -4.88
C ARG A 3 8.24 8.58 -3.65
N MET A 4 8.98 9.62 -3.28
CA MET A 4 8.62 10.59 -2.27
C MET A 4 8.34 11.92 -2.95
N GLU A 5 7.12 12.41 -2.85
CA GLU A 5 6.70 13.72 -3.32
C GLU A 5 6.53 14.63 -2.10
N ILE A 6 7.12 15.81 -2.17
CA ILE A 6 7.07 16.82 -1.14
C ILE A 6 6.30 18.02 -1.72
N ASN A 7 5.23 18.39 -1.04
CA ASN A 7 4.42 19.55 -1.36
C ASN A 7 4.20 20.33 -0.07
N ASP A 8 5.01 21.36 0.15
CA ASP A 8 5.03 22.17 1.38
C ASP A 8 5.05 21.29 2.64
N VAL A 9 3.98 21.27 3.43
CA VAL A 9 3.83 20.47 4.67
C VAL A 9 3.37 19.03 4.43
N THR A 10 3.19 18.62 3.20
CA THR A 10 2.66 17.29 2.87
C THR A 10 3.71 16.43 2.18
N VAL A 11 3.89 15.22 2.65
CA VAL A 11 4.72 14.19 2.02
C VAL A 11 3.84 13.05 1.55
N THR A 12 3.99 12.65 0.28
CA THR A 12 3.34 11.46 -0.29
C THR A 12 4.40 10.44 -0.68
N LEU A 13 4.30 9.24 -0.11
CA LEU A 13 5.10 8.09 -0.51
C LEU A 13 4.29 7.18 -1.42
N ALA A 14 4.85 6.78 -2.55
CA ALA A 14 4.24 5.85 -3.48
C ALA A 14 5.22 4.73 -3.86
N ALA A 15 4.75 3.49 -3.84
CA ALA A 15 5.51 2.32 -4.25
C ALA A 15 4.65 1.38 -5.10
N THR A 16 5.24 0.80 -6.14
CA THR A 16 4.54 -0.17 -7.01
C THR A 16 5.50 -1.25 -7.52
N ASP A 17 4.94 -2.44 -7.75
CA ASP A 17 5.60 -3.57 -8.41
C ASP A 17 4.91 -3.95 -9.74
N ARG A 18 4.05 -3.06 -10.29
CA ARG A 18 3.20 -3.22 -11.48
C ARG A 18 1.90 -3.99 -11.23
N PHE A 19 1.81 -4.76 -10.16
CA PHE A 19 0.61 -5.54 -9.80
C PHE A 19 -0.19 -4.89 -8.68
N ARG A 20 0.46 -4.10 -7.85
CA ARG A 20 -0.13 -3.35 -6.74
C ARG A 20 0.56 -2.01 -6.57
N LEU A 21 -0.15 -1.08 -6.01
CA LEU A 21 0.31 0.27 -5.69
C LEU A 21 0.00 0.56 -4.23
N ALA A 22 0.98 1.01 -3.48
CA ALA A 22 0.81 1.55 -2.14
C ALA A 22 1.07 3.05 -2.16
N VAL A 23 0.16 3.82 -1.55
CA VAL A 23 0.30 5.27 -1.40
C VAL A 23 0.02 5.64 0.04
N ARG A 24 0.90 6.42 0.65
CA ARG A 24 0.71 6.98 1.98
C ARG A 24 1.01 8.46 1.94
N THR A 25 0.08 9.26 2.45
CA THR A 25 0.25 10.71 2.60
C THR A 25 0.20 11.07 4.07
N PHE A 26 1.11 11.94 4.50
CA PHE A 26 1.18 12.42 5.87
C PHE A 26 1.74 13.86 5.89
N GLU A 27 1.51 14.55 6.98
CA GLU A 27 2.07 15.86 7.24
C GLU A 27 3.44 15.74 7.93
N TRP A 28 4.32 16.67 7.64
CA TRP A 28 5.63 16.81 8.26
C TRP A 28 5.86 18.28 8.65
N ASP A 29 6.91 18.54 9.40
CA ASP A 29 7.30 19.89 9.83
C ASP A 29 8.59 20.30 9.10
N PRO A 30 8.50 21.03 7.96
CA PRO A 30 9.68 21.43 7.20
C PRO A 30 10.38 22.64 7.84
N PHE A 31 11.71 22.64 7.84
CA PHE A 31 12.52 23.77 8.31
C PHE A 31 12.44 25.02 7.42
N ALA A 32 11.99 24.84 6.16
CA ALA A 32 11.83 25.90 5.17
C ALA A 32 10.68 25.57 4.23
N GLN A 33 10.15 26.56 3.51
CA GLN A 33 9.22 26.30 2.42
C GLN A 33 9.95 25.61 1.27
N PHE A 34 9.40 24.52 0.81
CA PHE A 34 9.89 23.79 -0.34
C PHE A 34 8.92 23.91 -1.50
N SER A 35 9.45 24.13 -2.69
CA SER A 35 8.69 23.96 -3.94
C SER A 35 8.36 22.48 -4.14
N ASP A 36 7.33 22.18 -4.93
CA ASP A 36 6.97 20.82 -5.31
C ASP A 36 8.19 20.06 -5.82
N SER A 37 8.55 19.01 -5.11
CA SER A 37 9.72 18.21 -5.39
C SER A 37 9.39 16.72 -5.30
N ALA A 38 10.10 15.92 -6.07
CA ALA A 38 9.93 14.48 -6.04
C ALA A 38 11.27 13.76 -6.20
N VAL A 39 11.51 12.79 -5.35
CA VAL A 39 12.72 11.97 -5.38
C VAL A 39 12.36 10.48 -5.36
N LEU A 40 13.24 9.64 -5.90
CA LEU A 40 13.06 8.20 -5.91
C LEU A 40 14.11 7.53 -5.00
N ILE A 41 13.63 6.85 -3.96
CA ILE A 41 14.45 6.26 -2.91
C ILE A 41 14.51 4.74 -3.10
N PRO A 42 15.68 4.08 -2.94
CA PRO A 42 15.77 2.63 -2.95
C PRO A 42 14.90 2.02 -1.84
N SER A 43 13.86 1.25 -2.20
CA SER A 43 12.84 0.72 -1.28
C SER A 43 13.43 -0.10 -0.14
N LYS A 44 14.40 -0.97 -0.45
CA LYS A 44 15.07 -1.80 0.57
C LYS A 44 15.79 -0.94 1.60
N ARG A 45 16.52 0.10 1.16
CA ARG A 45 17.25 0.99 2.07
C ARG A 45 16.32 1.79 2.96
N LEU A 46 15.27 2.36 2.39
CA LEU A 46 14.30 3.12 3.19
C LEU A 46 13.61 2.21 4.22
N SER A 47 13.17 1.01 3.82
CA SER A 47 12.53 0.04 4.72
C SER A 47 13.46 -0.43 5.85
N GLU A 48 14.71 -0.76 5.55
CA GLU A 48 15.72 -1.14 6.56
C GLU A 48 16.00 0.01 7.53
N THR A 49 16.12 1.22 7.00
CA THR A 49 16.35 2.42 7.82
C THR A 49 15.15 2.69 8.73
N ALA A 50 13.94 2.73 8.19
CA ALA A 50 12.72 2.95 8.97
C ALA A 50 12.56 1.93 10.10
N LYS A 51 12.74 0.64 9.83
CA LYS A 51 12.70 -0.42 10.86
C LYS A 51 13.77 -0.21 11.96
N THR A 52 14.96 0.21 11.54
CA THR A 52 16.07 0.42 12.49
C THR A 52 15.78 1.62 13.40
N PHE A 53 15.26 2.71 12.87
CA PHE A 53 14.92 3.89 13.66
C PHE A 53 13.71 3.62 14.57
N ALA A 54 12.64 3.02 14.05
CA ALA A 54 11.45 2.66 14.84
C ALA A 54 11.75 1.70 16.00
N ALA A 55 12.73 0.82 15.86
CA ALA A 55 13.12 -0.10 16.93
C ALA A 55 13.92 0.57 18.06
N THR A 56 14.46 1.77 17.85
CA THR A 56 15.40 2.41 18.77
C THR A 56 14.89 3.69 19.40
N SER A 57 13.93 4.36 18.79
CA SER A 57 13.38 5.63 19.30
C SER A 57 11.98 5.88 18.74
N THR A 58 11.16 6.59 19.50
CA THR A 58 9.88 7.16 19.06
C THR A 58 10.01 8.65 18.68
N ALA A 59 11.23 9.20 18.79
CA ALA A 59 11.49 10.58 18.42
C ALA A 59 11.36 10.79 16.90
N PRO A 60 11.00 12.00 16.46
CA PRO A 60 10.98 12.36 15.05
C PRO A 60 12.33 12.13 14.39
N VAL A 61 12.32 11.82 13.10
CA VAL A 61 13.52 11.77 12.26
C VAL A 61 13.53 12.99 11.35
N GLU A 62 14.73 13.51 11.12
CA GLU A 62 14.96 14.59 10.15
C GLU A 62 15.34 14.00 8.80
N LEU A 63 14.78 14.54 7.73
CA LEU A 63 15.15 14.22 6.35
C LEU A 63 15.98 15.36 5.78
N ALA A 64 17.15 15.04 5.24
CA ALA A 64 18.04 15.98 4.58
C ALA A 64 18.15 15.58 3.10
N LEU A 65 17.66 16.41 2.21
CA LEU A 65 17.83 16.27 0.77
C LEU A 65 18.90 17.24 0.31
N GLY A 66 19.97 16.71 -0.31
CA GLY A 66 20.98 17.53 -0.94
C GLY A 66 20.43 18.19 -2.20
N GLY A 67 20.83 19.44 -2.46
CA GLY A 67 20.38 20.20 -3.62
C GLY A 67 20.28 21.69 -3.33
N THR A 68 19.78 22.43 -4.30
CA THR A 68 19.46 23.85 -4.18
C THR A 68 17.96 24.03 -3.86
N ASP A 69 17.56 25.25 -3.48
CA ASP A 69 16.16 25.60 -3.26
C ASP A 69 15.26 25.35 -4.49
N GLU A 70 15.87 25.32 -5.70
CA GLU A 70 15.16 25.07 -6.95
C GLU A 70 15.13 23.59 -7.34
N GLU A 71 16.03 22.72 -6.79
CA GLU A 71 16.13 21.31 -7.15
C GLU A 71 16.53 20.46 -5.93
N LEU A 72 15.54 20.11 -5.11
CA LEU A 72 15.74 19.18 -3.99
C LEU A 72 16.13 17.79 -4.52
N GLY A 73 17.17 17.23 -3.89
CA GLY A 73 17.70 15.93 -4.31
C GLY A 73 18.60 15.96 -5.54
N GLY A 74 18.92 17.15 -6.11
CA GLY A 74 19.78 17.29 -7.26
C GLY A 74 21.19 16.69 -7.10
N GLU A 75 21.69 16.60 -5.85
CA GLU A 75 22.93 15.87 -5.53
C GLU A 75 22.77 14.35 -5.48
N GLY A 76 21.54 13.85 -5.64
CA GLY A 76 21.24 12.43 -5.62
C GLY A 76 21.42 11.74 -4.27
N LEU A 77 21.37 12.48 -3.16
CA LEU A 77 21.56 11.97 -1.80
C LEU A 77 20.35 12.31 -0.91
N LEU A 78 19.98 11.35 -0.07
CA LEU A 78 19.04 11.50 1.04
C LEU A 78 19.74 11.13 2.34
N GLY A 79 19.79 12.06 3.28
CA GLY A 79 20.18 11.85 4.67
C GLY A 79 18.95 11.62 5.54
N ILE A 80 19.03 10.70 6.50
CA ILE A 80 18.03 10.45 7.52
C ILE A 80 18.74 10.50 8.86
N VAL A 81 18.32 11.40 9.73
CA VAL A 81 18.96 11.70 11.01
C VAL A 81 17.95 11.45 12.14
N GLY A 82 18.33 10.67 13.12
CA GLY A 82 17.61 10.50 14.38
C GLY A 82 18.57 10.78 15.54
N GLU A 83 18.09 10.63 16.77
CA GLU A 83 18.85 10.99 17.99
C GLU A 83 20.29 10.46 18.01
N ASN A 84 20.49 9.18 17.70
CA ASN A 84 21.77 8.48 17.83
C ASN A 84 22.27 7.88 16.51
N ARG A 85 21.59 8.14 15.40
CA ARG A 85 21.91 7.51 14.10
C ARG A 85 21.77 8.49 12.97
N ARG A 86 22.66 8.30 11.99
CA ARG A 86 22.58 8.99 10.70
C ARG A 86 22.77 7.96 9.60
N THR A 87 21.94 8.04 8.57
CA THR A 87 22.02 7.19 7.39
C THR A 87 21.98 8.06 6.17
N THR A 88 22.81 7.77 5.19
CA THR A 88 22.77 8.42 3.89
C THR A 88 22.58 7.37 2.81
N THR A 89 21.72 7.63 1.86
CA THR A 89 21.49 6.77 0.70
C THR A 89 21.48 7.57 -0.59
N ARG A 90 21.93 6.94 -1.68
CA ARG A 90 21.78 7.52 -3.01
C ARG A 90 20.34 7.39 -3.48
N LEU A 91 19.86 8.42 -4.13
CA LEU A 91 18.59 8.41 -4.85
C LEU A 91 18.73 7.62 -6.15
N LEU A 92 17.60 7.15 -6.67
CA LEU A 92 17.55 6.45 -7.95
C LEU A 92 17.27 7.47 -9.06
N ASP A 93 18.10 7.45 -10.09
CA ASP A 93 17.84 8.17 -11.35
C ASP A 93 17.00 7.26 -12.26
N ALA A 94 15.69 7.28 -12.06
CA ALA A 94 14.74 6.48 -12.84
C ALA A 94 13.36 7.13 -12.85
N GLN A 95 12.56 6.81 -13.87
CA GLN A 95 11.20 7.27 -13.97
C GLN A 95 10.28 6.40 -13.09
N PHE A 96 9.36 7.03 -12.37
CA PHE A 96 8.27 6.38 -11.66
C PHE A 96 6.97 6.57 -12.44
N PRO A 97 6.09 5.55 -12.52
CA PRO A 97 4.82 5.66 -13.24
C PRO A 97 3.94 6.80 -12.71
N PRO A 98 3.10 7.43 -13.54
CA PRO A 98 2.16 8.46 -13.11
C PRO A 98 1.01 7.84 -12.31
N PHE A 99 1.28 7.40 -11.08
CA PHE A 99 0.40 6.60 -10.24
C PHE A 99 -0.93 7.27 -9.89
N ARG A 100 -0.99 8.61 -9.87
CA ARG A 100 -2.21 9.35 -9.55
C ARG A 100 -3.33 9.10 -10.57
N THR A 101 -2.97 8.80 -11.82
CA THR A 101 -3.93 8.46 -12.88
C THR A 101 -4.54 7.06 -12.72
N LEU A 102 -3.91 6.22 -11.88
CA LEU A 102 -4.39 4.88 -11.57
C LEU A 102 -5.40 4.88 -10.41
N LEU A 103 -5.46 5.97 -9.63
CA LEU A 103 -6.38 6.10 -8.52
C LEU A 103 -7.75 6.53 -9.03
N PRO A 104 -8.81 5.73 -8.86
CA PRO A 104 -10.15 6.09 -9.29
C PRO A 104 -10.69 7.26 -8.45
N GLN A 105 -11.47 8.11 -9.10
CA GLN A 105 -12.13 9.26 -8.46
C GLN A 105 -13.52 8.92 -7.89
N SER A 106 -14.07 7.76 -8.27
CA SER A 106 -15.38 7.30 -7.81
C SER A 106 -15.44 5.78 -7.76
N HIS A 107 -16.35 5.25 -6.98
CA HIS A 107 -16.58 3.82 -6.82
C HIS A 107 -18.00 3.45 -7.22
N THR A 108 -18.15 2.32 -7.90
CA THR A 108 -19.47 1.72 -8.25
C THR A 108 -19.92 0.70 -7.22
N ALA A 109 -19.00 0.22 -6.38
CA ALA A 109 -19.30 -0.64 -5.25
C ALA A 109 -18.31 -0.39 -4.10
N ILE A 110 -18.79 -0.56 -2.87
CA ILE A 110 -17.99 -0.39 -1.64
C ILE A 110 -18.28 -1.55 -0.71
N ALA A 111 -17.23 -2.16 -0.15
CA ALA A 111 -17.32 -3.24 0.82
C ALA A 111 -16.50 -2.91 2.07
N THR A 112 -17.12 -2.94 3.25
CA THR A 112 -16.41 -2.71 4.53
C THR A 112 -16.56 -3.93 5.43
N MET A 113 -15.43 -4.43 5.94
CA MET A 113 -15.39 -5.64 6.77
C MET A 113 -14.24 -5.62 7.78
N ASP A 114 -14.30 -6.53 8.74
CA ASP A 114 -13.28 -6.73 9.77
C ASP A 114 -11.98 -7.29 9.18
N ILE A 115 -10.85 -6.65 9.47
CA ILE A 115 -9.53 -7.03 8.93
C ILE A 115 -9.09 -8.39 9.44
N ALA A 116 -9.28 -8.67 10.74
CA ALA A 116 -8.79 -9.91 11.35
C ALA A 116 -9.52 -11.12 10.78
N SER A 117 -10.85 -11.02 10.67
CA SER A 117 -11.69 -12.05 10.07
C SER A 117 -11.34 -12.31 8.61
N LEU A 118 -11.21 -11.25 7.81
CA LEU A 118 -10.86 -11.36 6.40
C LEU A 118 -9.48 -11.99 6.20
N ALA A 119 -8.46 -11.52 6.93
CA ALA A 119 -7.11 -12.04 6.83
C ALA A 119 -7.03 -13.52 7.25
N ALA A 120 -7.76 -13.92 8.31
CA ALA A 120 -7.83 -15.30 8.74
C ALA A 120 -8.50 -16.21 7.70
N SER A 121 -9.62 -15.77 7.11
CA SER A 121 -10.32 -16.51 6.06
C SER A 121 -9.48 -16.65 4.79
N ILE A 122 -8.86 -15.57 4.31
CA ILE A 122 -7.95 -15.64 3.15
C ILE A 122 -6.83 -16.66 3.39
N LYS A 123 -6.22 -16.66 4.58
CA LYS A 123 -5.16 -17.63 4.92
C LYS A 123 -5.68 -19.07 4.87
N ARG A 124 -6.88 -19.34 5.43
CA ARG A 124 -7.45 -20.70 5.45
C ARG A 124 -7.83 -21.20 4.06
N VAL A 125 -8.62 -20.40 3.30
CA VAL A 125 -9.03 -20.84 1.95
C VAL A 125 -7.84 -21.00 1.01
N SER A 126 -6.79 -20.18 1.19
CA SER A 126 -5.55 -20.28 0.37
C SER A 126 -4.77 -21.56 0.59
N LEU A 127 -5.02 -22.31 1.66
CA LEU A 127 -4.35 -23.63 1.87
C LEU A 127 -4.76 -24.66 0.83
N MET A 128 -5.95 -24.51 0.25
CA MET A 128 -6.47 -25.41 -0.80
C MET A 128 -6.08 -24.98 -2.21
N SER A 129 -5.32 -23.88 -2.34
CA SER A 129 -4.92 -23.33 -3.62
C SER A 129 -3.49 -23.75 -3.97
N ASP A 130 -3.22 -24.01 -5.24
CA ASP A 130 -1.85 -24.11 -5.75
C ASP A 130 -1.10 -22.78 -5.56
N ARG A 131 0.23 -22.86 -5.55
CA ARG A 131 1.07 -21.65 -5.42
C ARG A 131 0.78 -20.67 -6.53
N GLY A 132 0.33 -19.46 -6.15
CA GLY A 132 -0.02 -18.39 -7.08
C GLY A 132 -1.47 -18.38 -7.55
N ALA A 133 -2.29 -19.35 -7.11
CA ALA A 133 -3.72 -19.32 -7.37
C ALA A 133 -4.39 -18.13 -6.67
N GLN A 134 -5.48 -17.66 -7.28
CA GLN A 134 -6.23 -16.51 -6.77
C GLN A 134 -7.32 -16.98 -5.81
N VAL A 135 -7.62 -16.14 -4.81
CA VAL A 135 -8.83 -16.25 -4.00
C VAL A 135 -9.91 -15.38 -4.63
N ARG A 136 -11.09 -15.96 -4.87
CA ARG A 136 -12.27 -15.24 -5.36
C ARG A 136 -13.08 -14.75 -4.18
N LEU A 137 -13.55 -13.51 -4.28
CA LEU A 137 -14.44 -12.86 -3.33
C LEU A 137 -15.72 -12.50 -4.07
N ALA A 138 -16.81 -13.17 -3.74
CA ALA A 138 -18.14 -12.90 -4.28
C ALA A 138 -18.92 -12.04 -3.26
N PHE A 139 -19.10 -10.77 -3.59
CA PHE A 139 -19.83 -9.81 -2.77
C PHE A 139 -21.30 -9.80 -3.10
N ALA A 140 -22.14 -9.91 -2.08
CA ALA A 140 -23.57 -9.71 -2.15
C ALA A 140 -24.05 -8.89 -0.94
N ASN A 141 -25.34 -8.62 -0.86
CA ASN A 141 -25.89 -7.83 0.24
C ASN A 141 -25.75 -8.58 1.57
N GLY A 142 -24.90 -8.05 2.45
CA GLY A 142 -24.69 -8.55 3.82
C GLY A 142 -23.59 -9.61 3.97
N GLU A 143 -23.09 -10.19 2.89
CA GLU A 143 -22.07 -11.25 2.96
C GLU A 143 -21.06 -11.19 1.82
N VAL A 144 -19.88 -11.73 2.08
CA VAL A 144 -18.88 -12.05 1.06
C VAL A 144 -18.49 -13.51 1.17
N VAL A 145 -18.53 -14.22 0.05
CA VAL A 145 -18.10 -15.62 -0.04
C VAL A 145 -16.70 -15.65 -0.64
N LEU A 146 -15.75 -16.23 0.11
CA LEU A 146 -14.38 -16.46 -0.31
C LEU A 146 -14.25 -17.88 -0.81
N THR A 147 -13.76 -18.07 -2.03
CA THR A 147 -13.49 -19.39 -2.59
C THR A 147 -12.07 -19.50 -3.13
N ALA A 148 -11.46 -20.67 -2.94
CA ALA A 148 -10.17 -21.01 -3.50
C ALA A 148 -10.07 -22.52 -3.74
N GLY A 149 -9.25 -22.93 -4.71
CA GLY A 149 -9.10 -24.32 -5.12
C GLY A 149 -9.47 -24.55 -6.57
N GLY A 150 -9.47 -25.78 -7.01
CA GLY A 150 -9.79 -26.19 -8.38
C GLY A 150 -10.07 -27.70 -8.46
N ASP A 151 -10.35 -28.19 -9.66
CA ASP A 151 -10.90 -29.52 -9.92
C ASP A 151 -10.06 -30.68 -9.36
N ASP A 152 -8.74 -30.52 -9.22
CA ASP A 152 -7.84 -31.60 -8.78
C ASP A 152 -7.40 -31.51 -7.30
N SER A 153 -7.51 -30.35 -6.66
CA SER A 153 -6.98 -30.08 -5.31
C SER A 153 -8.04 -29.92 -4.22
N GLY A 154 -9.32 -29.99 -4.60
CA GLY A 154 -10.44 -29.68 -3.72
C GLY A 154 -10.75 -28.18 -3.69
N GLU A 155 -11.85 -27.82 -3.07
CA GLU A 155 -12.33 -26.43 -2.95
C GLU A 155 -12.52 -26.06 -1.49
N ALA A 156 -12.13 -24.84 -1.13
CA ALA A 156 -12.42 -24.26 0.16
C ALA A 156 -13.35 -23.05 -0.04
N GLU A 157 -14.35 -22.97 0.83
CA GLU A 157 -15.31 -21.86 0.86
C GLU A 157 -15.49 -21.36 2.28
N GLU A 158 -15.51 -20.05 2.46
CA GLU A 158 -15.86 -19.39 3.71
C GLU A 158 -16.74 -18.17 3.44
N THR A 159 -17.70 -17.93 4.30
CA THR A 159 -18.60 -16.77 4.25
C THR A 159 -18.32 -15.83 5.41
N LEU A 160 -18.21 -14.54 5.14
CA LEU A 160 -18.04 -13.48 6.12
C LEU A 160 -19.13 -12.43 6.00
N PRO A 161 -19.53 -11.79 7.11
CA PRO A 161 -20.39 -10.62 7.07
C PRO A 161 -19.64 -9.43 6.47
N VAL A 162 -20.33 -8.67 5.63
CA VAL A 162 -19.81 -7.45 5.00
C VAL A 162 -20.89 -6.37 4.94
N ARG A 163 -20.52 -5.11 5.14
CA ARG A 163 -21.35 -3.98 4.74
C ARG A 163 -21.03 -3.68 3.28
N TYR A 164 -21.94 -4.06 2.40
CA TYR A 164 -21.78 -3.95 0.96
C TYR A 164 -22.79 -2.99 0.36
N TRP A 165 -22.30 -2.13 -0.53
CA TRP A 165 -23.11 -1.25 -1.38
C TRP A 165 -22.65 -1.40 -2.81
N GLY A 166 -23.58 -1.65 -3.73
CA GLY A 166 -23.36 -1.86 -5.16
C GLY A 166 -24.08 -3.10 -5.66
N GLU A 167 -23.96 -3.35 -6.96
CA GLU A 167 -24.47 -4.59 -7.58
C GLU A 167 -23.60 -5.78 -7.15
N PRO A 168 -24.18 -6.99 -7.00
CA PRO A 168 -23.41 -8.20 -6.71
C PRO A 168 -22.26 -8.38 -7.70
N MET A 169 -21.07 -8.67 -7.17
CA MET A 169 -19.88 -8.83 -8.00
C MET A 169 -18.93 -9.89 -7.46
N THR A 170 -18.15 -10.48 -8.36
CA THR A 170 -17.06 -11.38 -8.00
C THR A 170 -15.74 -10.83 -8.53
N ILE A 171 -14.74 -10.81 -7.67
CA ILE A 171 -13.37 -10.38 -8.00
C ILE A 171 -12.37 -11.39 -7.46
N ALA A 172 -11.26 -11.58 -8.18
CA ALA A 172 -10.21 -12.49 -7.78
C ALA A 172 -8.92 -11.72 -7.46
N PHE A 173 -8.29 -12.08 -6.35
CA PHE A 173 -7.05 -11.46 -5.88
C PHE A 173 -5.95 -12.49 -5.65
N ASN A 174 -4.72 -12.06 -5.83
CA ASN A 174 -3.59 -12.78 -5.24
C ASN A 174 -3.68 -12.63 -3.70
N PRO A 175 -3.80 -13.73 -2.94
CA PRO A 175 -3.99 -13.68 -1.49
C PRO A 175 -2.85 -12.96 -0.76
N SER A 176 -1.61 -13.14 -1.20
CA SER A 176 -0.46 -12.48 -0.57
C SER A 176 -0.52 -10.96 -0.72
N TYR A 177 -1.01 -10.43 -1.85
CA TYR A 177 -1.11 -9.00 -2.06
C TYR A 177 -2.15 -8.36 -1.14
N VAL A 178 -3.30 -9.02 -0.97
CA VAL A 178 -4.33 -8.54 -0.05
C VAL A 178 -3.83 -8.61 1.39
N LEU A 179 -3.23 -9.73 1.80
CA LEU A 179 -2.70 -9.89 3.15
C LEU A 179 -1.61 -8.86 3.49
N ASP A 180 -0.73 -8.55 2.53
CA ASP A 180 0.28 -7.50 2.71
C ASP A 180 -0.37 -6.13 2.90
N GLY A 181 -1.39 -5.79 2.10
CA GLY A 181 -2.16 -4.55 2.25
C GLY A 181 -2.86 -4.47 3.61
N LEU A 182 -3.59 -5.54 4.01
CA LEU A 182 -4.28 -5.59 5.30
C LEU A 182 -3.31 -5.46 6.50
N SER A 183 -2.07 -5.95 6.36
CA SER A 183 -1.08 -5.94 7.44
C SER A 183 -0.57 -4.55 7.84
N VAL A 184 -0.76 -3.55 6.99
CA VAL A 184 -0.28 -2.18 7.21
C VAL A 184 -1.39 -1.19 7.54
N ILE A 185 -2.64 -1.65 7.57
CA ILE A 185 -3.79 -0.84 8.00
C ILE A 185 -3.87 -0.92 9.53
N GLU A 186 -3.85 0.24 10.18
CA GLU A 186 -3.87 0.35 11.66
C GLU A 186 -5.29 0.26 12.24
N ASP A 187 -6.33 0.37 11.40
CA ASP A 187 -7.73 0.24 11.82
C ASP A 187 -8.13 -1.22 12.01
N THR A 188 -9.28 -1.45 12.61
CA THR A 188 -9.91 -2.78 12.77
C THR A 188 -10.70 -3.21 11.54
N THR A 189 -11.09 -2.27 10.70
CA THR A 189 -11.89 -2.48 9.49
C THR A 189 -11.16 -2.00 8.24
N VAL A 190 -11.42 -2.69 7.14
CA VAL A 190 -10.96 -2.29 5.80
C VAL A 190 -12.16 -1.96 4.91
N THR A 191 -11.99 -0.95 4.06
CA THR A 191 -12.97 -0.58 3.04
C THR A 191 -12.38 -0.79 1.66
N PHE A 192 -13.00 -1.66 0.88
CA PHE A 192 -12.68 -1.85 -0.53
C PHE A 192 -13.55 -0.94 -1.38
N GLY A 193 -12.92 -0.21 -2.30
CA GLY A 193 -13.59 0.57 -3.33
C GLY A 193 -13.38 -0.09 -4.70
N PHE A 194 -14.47 -0.34 -5.42
CA PHE A 194 -14.47 -0.93 -6.75
C PHE A 194 -15.04 0.06 -7.77
N THR A 195 -14.44 0.14 -8.95
CA THR A 195 -14.86 1.09 -9.99
C THR A 195 -15.61 0.39 -11.13
N ASN A 196 -15.27 -0.89 -11.41
CA ASN A 196 -15.86 -1.74 -12.43
C ASN A 196 -15.35 -3.17 -12.20
N PRO A 197 -15.98 -4.27 -12.69
CA PRO A 197 -15.54 -5.64 -12.40
C PRO A 197 -14.11 -5.99 -12.82
N ASN A 198 -13.43 -5.16 -13.60
CA ASN A 198 -12.07 -5.44 -14.11
C ASN A 198 -10.93 -4.49 -13.70
N PRO A 199 -11.13 -3.33 -13.06
CA PRO A 199 -10.01 -2.51 -12.60
C PRO A 199 -9.52 -2.87 -11.20
N PRO A 200 -8.37 -2.31 -10.77
CA PRO A 200 -7.83 -2.55 -9.44
C PRO A 200 -8.83 -2.12 -8.36
N ALA A 201 -8.98 -2.94 -7.33
CA ALA A 201 -9.64 -2.53 -6.11
C ALA A 201 -8.72 -1.61 -5.31
N ILE A 202 -9.29 -0.64 -4.61
CA ILE A 202 -8.60 0.19 -3.61
C ILE A 202 -8.98 -0.30 -2.22
N ILE A 203 -8.03 -0.34 -1.33
CA ILE A 203 -8.20 -0.64 0.09
C ILE A 203 -7.57 0.45 0.94
#